data_a5fc32557d2ccf11d6557c31825b8f5a
#
_entry.id   a5fc32557d2ccf11d6557c31825b8f5a
#
_cell.length_a   1.000
_cell.length_b   1.000
_cell.length_c   1.000
_cell.angle_alpha   90.00
_cell.angle_beta   90.00
_cell.angle_gamma   90.00
#
_symmetry.space_group_name_H-M   'P 1'
#
loop_
_entity.id
_entity.type
_entity.pdbx_description
1 polymer ?
#
loop_
_entity_poly.entity_id
_entity_poly.type
_entity_poly.pdbx_seq_one_letter_code
_entity_poly.pdbx_strand_id
1 'polypeptide(L)'
;MNTSVNKTFHVNQPVDAVWSNLTNPEKVVVCVPGASLTEKIDENNYKGNVELKFGPVKASYGGLITFVQRDVASHTMELKGAGTDNKGKGGADMVMKGVLSEKDGGTEVNVTMDVSVTGMLAQFGSRLINDVSNQVFDQFIANFKAQLAGGEVDSKIKTGSMVGTAIKSLFGGNKS
;
A
#
# COMPACT_ATOMS: atom_id res chain seq x y z
N MET A 1 10.38 -11.14 -13.10
CA MET A 1 11.11 -10.00 -12.53
C MET A 1 10.66 -9.74 -11.11
N ASN A 2 11.58 -9.68 -10.19
CA ASN A 2 11.28 -9.59 -8.77
C ASN A 2 11.96 -8.37 -8.15
N THR A 3 11.27 -7.75 -7.20
CA THR A 3 11.86 -6.69 -6.40
C THR A 3 11.34 -6.80 -4.97
N SER A 4 12.13 -6.30 -4.03
CA SER A 4 11.78 -6.32 -2.61
C SER A 4 11.88 -4.91 -2.05
N VAL A 5 10.92 -4.56 -1.21
CA VAL A 5 10.87 -3.28 -0.52
C VAL A 5 10.74 -3.56 0.96
N ASN A 6 11.57 -2.89 1.77
CA ASN A 6 11.49 -2.99 3.23
C ASN A 6 11.36 -1.58 3.77
N LYS A 7 10.31 -1.33 4.56
CA LYS A 7 10.07 -0.02 5.14
C LYS A 7 9.77 -0.16 6.62
N THR A 8 10.34 0.75 7.39
CA THR A 8 10.03 0.87 8.81
C THR A 8 9.57 2.29 9.06
N PHE A 9 8.46 2.44 9.74
CA PHE A 9 7.95 3.77 10.06
C PHE A 9 7.31 3.77 11.45
N HIS A 10 7.21 4.96 12.03
CA HIS A 10 6.66 5.15 13.36
C HIS A 10 5.35 5.92 13.27
N VAL A 11 4.38 5.50 14.07
CA VAL A 11 3.07 6.15 14.15
C VAL A 11 2.81 6.51 15.60
N ASN A 12 2.37 7.75 15.85
CA ASN A 12 2.08 8.22 17.21
C ASN A 12 0.68 7.81 17.64
N GLN A 13 0.41 6.51 17.58
CA GLN A 13 -0.86 5.94 17.98
C GLN A 13 -0.60 4.61 18.69
N PRO A 14 -1.51 4.20 19.59
CA PRO A 14 -1.35 2.91 20.27
C PRO A 14 -1.31 1.74 19.29
N VAL A 15 -0.57 0.70 19.65
CA VAL A 15 -0.39 -0.44 18.75
C VAL A 15 -1.73 -1.09 18.36
N ASP A 16 -2.68 -1.14 19.27
CA ASP A 16 -3.97 -1.74 18.96
C ASP A 16 -4.73 -0.94 17.92
N ALA A 17 -4.65 0.38 17.97
CA ALA A 17 -5.29 1.24 16.99
C ALA A 17 -4.64 1.08 15.62
N VAL A 18 -3.31 1.03 15.59
CA VAL A 18 -2.58 0.84 14.33
C VAL A 18 -2.90 -0.54 13.74
N TRP A 19 -2.89 -1.57 14.58
CA TRP A 19 -3.21 -2.93 14.16
C TRP A 19 -4.61 -3.03 13.56
N SER A 20 -5.58 -2.46 14.28
CA SER A 20 -6.97 -2.51 13.85
C SER A 20 -7.17 -1.89 12.48
N ASN A 21 -6.48 -0.78 12.21
CA ASN A 21 -6.58 -0.12 10.91
C ASN A 21 -5.79 -0.86 9.84
N LEU A 22 -4.60 -1.34 10.17
CA LEU A 22 -3.73 -1.97 9.19
C LEU A 22 -4.26 -3.33 8.73
N THR A 23 -5.02 -4.00 9.56
CA THR A 23 -5.60 -5.31 9.22
C THR A 23 -7.02 -5.23 8.68
N ASN A 24 -7.53 -4.02 8.48
CA ASN A 24 -8.86 -3.84 7.91
C ASN A 24 -8.71 -3.44 6.44
N PRO A 25 -9.07 -4.34 5.50
CA PRO A 25 -8.85 -4.06 4.07
C PRO A 25 -9.55 -2.81 3.58
N GLU A 26 -10.74 -2.51 4.10
CA GLU A 26 -11.49 -1.34 3.67
C GLU A 26 -10.80 -0.05 4.08
N LYS A 27 -10.09 -0.07 5.19
CA LYS A 27 -9.35 1.11 5.64
C LYS A 27 -7.98 1.20 4.97
N VAL A 28 -7.37 0.05 4.69
CA VAL A 28 -6.06 0.02 4.07
C VAL A 28 -6.12 0.40 2.60
N VAL A 29 -7.15 -0.08 1.89
CA VAL A 29 -7.24 0.13 0.45
C VAL A 29 -7.30 1.60 0.08
N VAL A 30 -7.95 2.42 0.89
CA VAL A 30 -8.04 3.86 0.58
C VAL A 30 -6.71 4.56 0.75
N CYS A 31 -5.76 3.95 1.43
CA CYS A 31 -4.43 4.50 1.59
C CYS A 31 -3.50 4.13 0.44
N VAL A 32 -3.84 3.11 -0.33
CA VAL A 32 -3.02 2.68 -1.47
C VAL A 32 -3.45 3.46 -2.71
N PRO A 33 -2.56 4.28 -3.27
CA PRO A 33 -2.96 5.11 -4.41
C PRO A 33 -3.39 4.26 -5.59
N GLY A 34 -4.54 4.59 -6.15
CA GLY A 34 -5.09 3.90 -7.32
C GLY A 34 -5.81 2.60 -7.02
N ALA A 35 -5.87 2.17 -5.77
CA ALA A 35 -6.49 0.90 -5.42
C ALA A 35 -7.95 1.05 -5.02
N SER A 36 -8.72 0.02 -5.28
CA SER A 36 -10.12 -0.06 -4.86
C SER A 36 -10.49 -1.50 -4.63
N LEU A 37 -11.40 -1.73 -3.67
CA LEU A 37 -11.98 -3.06 -3.47
C LEU A 37 -13.25 -3.16 -4.30
N THR A 38 -13.42 -4.30 -4.95
CA THR A 38 -14.61 -4.55 -5.75
C THR A 38 -15.54 -5.58 -5.10
N GLU A 39 -14.98 -6.48 -4.28
CA GLU A 39 -15.79 -7.51 -3.66
C GLU A 39 -15.09 -8.07 -2.43
N LYS A 40 -15.85 -8.28 -1.36
CA LYS A 40 -15.39 -9.06 -0.22
C LYS A 40 -15.90 -10.48 -0.42
N ILE A 41 -14.98 -11.41 -0.61
CA ILE A 41 -15.37 -12.82 -0.81
C ILE A 41 -15.63 -13.47 0.54
N ASP A 42 -14.70 -13.30 1.48
CA ASP A 42 -14.86 -13.78 2.87
C ASP A 42 -13.91 -12.98 3.76
N GLU A 43 -13.75 -13.42 4.99
CA GLU A 43 -12.95 -12.69 5.98
C GLU A 43 -11.49 -12.50 5.54
N ASN A 44 -10.97 -13.40 4.71
CA ASN A 44 -9.57 -13.39 4.33
C ASN A 44 -9.33 -13.09 2.86
N ASN A 45 -10.37 -13.06 2.05
CA ASN A 45 -10.22 -12.93 0.60
C ASN A 45 -11.04 -11.77 0.06
N TYR A 46 -10.39 -10.92 -0.72
CA TYR A 46 -11.00 -9.73 -1.30
C TYR A 46 -10.57 -9.58 -2.74
N LYS A 47 -11.49 -9.14 -3.58
CA LYS A 47 -11.14 -8.74 -4.96
C LYS A 47 -10.96 -7.24 -5.00
N GLY A 48 -10.05 -6.81 -5.85
CA GLY A 48 -9.80 -5.40 -6.03
C GLY A 48 -9.13 -5.08 -7.33
N ASN A 49 -9.01 -3.79 -7.57
CA ASN A 49 -8.31 -3.26 -8.73
C ASN A 49 -7.28 -2.24 -8.28
N VAL A 50 -6.22 -2.12 -9.06
CA VAL A 50 -5.25 -1.05 -8.86
C VAL A 50 -4.90 -0.45 -10.21
N GLU A 51 -4.89 0.88 -10.24
CA GLU A 51 -4.46 1.63 -11.42
C GLU A 51 -3.19 2.37 -11.10
N LEU A 52 -2.18 2.16 -11.92
CA LEU A 52 -0.88 2.77 -11.74
C LEU A 52 -0.60 3.68 -12.93
N LYS A 53 -0.15 4.90 -12.62
CA LYS A 53 0.27 5.87 -13.62
C LYS A 53 1.62 6.42 -13.21
N PHE A 54 2.61 6.27 -14.07
CA PHE A 54 3.91 6.87 -13.83
C PHE A 54 4.53 7.24 -15.17
N GLY A 55 4.68 8.55 -15.37
CA GLY A 55 5.09 9.07 -16.65
C GLY A 55 4.09 8.68 -17.73
N PRO A 56 4.57 8.20 -18.88
CA PRO A 56 3.67 7.77 -19.96
C PRO A 56 3.05 6.39 -19.73
N VAL A 57 3.46 5.71 -18.67
CA VAL A 57 3.03 4.34 -18.43
C VAL A 57 1.74 4.33 -17.63
N LYS A 58 0.77 3.55 -18.12
CA LYS A 58 -0.48 3.27 -17.43
C LYS A 58 -0.65 1.77 -17.34
N ALA A 59 -0.98 1.28 -16.16
CA ALA A 59 -1.26 -0.12 -15.95
C ALA A 59 -2.45 -0.27 -15.04
N SER A 60 -3.30 -1.25 -15.32
CA SER A 60 -4.48 -1.53 -14.54
C SER A 60 -4.54 -3.03 -14.29
N TYR A 61 -4.62 -3.40 -13.02
CA TYR A 61 -4.63 -4.81 -12.62
C TYR A 61 -5.87 -5.10 -11.80
N GLY A 62 -6.46 -6.24 -12.06
CA GLY A 62 -7.51 -6.78 -11.22
C GLY A 62 -7.03 -8.06 -10.59
N GLY A 63 -7.37 -8.28 -9.35
CA GLY A 63 -6.87 -9.47 -8.69
C GLY A 63 -7.47 -9.76 -7.34
N LEU A 64 -6.81 -10.66 -6.65
CA LEU A 64 -7.24 -11.21 -5.38
C LEU A 64 -6.24 -10.86 -4.30
N ILE A 65 -6.74 -10.44 -3.16
CA ILE A 65 -5.93 -10.18 -1.98
C ILE A 65 -6.35 -11.17 -0.92
N THR A 66 -5.38 -11.85 -0.34
CA THR A 66 -5.62 -12.87 0.67
C THR A 66 -4.79 -12.57 1.91
N PHE A 67 -5.46 -12.50 3.07
CA PHE A 67 -4.76 -12.49 4.35
C PHE A 67 -4.39 -13.92 4.69
N VAL A 68 -3.09 -14.21 4.64
CA VAL A 68 -2.59 -15.53 4.94
C VAL A 68 -2.52 -15.74 6.45
N GLN A 69 -2.19 -14.67 7.17
CA GLN A 69 -2.04 -14.73 8.61
C GLN A 69 -2.33 -13.37 9.22
N ARG A 70 -3.07 -13.39 10.34
CA ARG A 70 -3.27 -12.21 11.20
C ARG A 70 -3.17 -12.70 12.64
N ASP A 71 -2.02 -12.49 13.25
CA ASP A 71 -1.77 -12.93 14.61
C ASP A 71 -1.82 -11.73 15.54
N VAL A 72 -2.93 -11.59 16.26
CA VAL A 72 -3.16 -10.46 17.15
C VAL A 72 -2.17 -10.48 18.32
N ALA A 73 -1.82 -11.67 18.80
CA ALA A 73 -0.94 -11.77 19.98
C ALA A 73 0.45 -11.23 19.69
N SER A 74 0.99 -11.52 18.51
CA SER A 74 2.33 -11.06 18.13
C SER A 74 2.31 -9.82 17.25
N HIS A 75 1.12 -9.36 16.85
CA HIS A 75 0.96 -8.24 15.93
C HIS A 75 1.74 -8.46 14.63
N THR A 76 1.62 -9.66 14.07
CA THR A 76 2.22 -10.00 12.80
C THR A 76 1.15 -10.36 11.80
N MET A 77 1.38 -9.99 10.54
CA MET A 77 0.44 -10.30 9.48
C MET A 77 1.16 -10.65 8.20
N GLU A 78 0.51 -11.45 7.38
CA GLU A 78 0.99 -11.76 6.05
C GLU A 78 -0.15 -11.65 5.06
N LEU A 79 0.12 -11.00 3.95
CA LEU A 79 -0.86 -10.69 2.92
C LEU A 79 -0.29 -11.08 1.59
N LYS A 80 -1.10 -11.71 0.74
CA LYS A 80 -0.72 -12.03 -0.62
C LYS A 80 -1.65 -11.35 -1.60
N GLY A 81 -1.08 -10.88 -2.70
CA GLY A 81 -1.84 -10.33 -3.80
C GLY A 81 -1.46 -11.04 -5.08
N ALA A 82 -2.45 -11.32 -5.92
CA ALA A 82 -2.23 -11.90 -7.23
C ALA A 82 -3.15 -11.20 -8.20
N GLY A 83 -2.57 -10.59 -9.25
CA GLY A 83 -3.36 -9.84 -10.19
C GLY A 83 -2.92 -10.04 -11.61
N THR A 84 -3.82 -9.72 -12.53
CA THR A 84 -3.53 -9.75 -13.95
C THR A 84 -3.88 -8.39 -14.56
N ASP A 85 -3.09 -8.01 -15.56
CA ASP A 85 -3.36 -6.80 -16.32
C ASP A 85 -4.74 -6.94 -16.95
N ASN A 86 -5.59 -5.93 -16.80
CA ASN A 86 -6.93 -5.95 -17.33
C ASN A 86 -6.98 -6.05 -18.85
N LYS A 87 -5.87 -5.76 -19.52
CA LYS A 87 -5.73 -5.94 -20.97
C LYS A 87 -4.99 -7.21 -21.33
N GLY A 88 -4.75 -8.09 -20.36
CA GLY A 88 -4.11 -9.37 -20.62
C GLY A 88 -2.62 -9.31 -20.92
N LYS A 89 -1.94 -8.26 -20.46
CA LYS A 89 -0.52 -8.02 -20.80
C LYS A 89 0.45 -8.44 -19.71
N GLY A 90 0.05 -9.37 -18.85
CA GLY A 90 0.93 -9.90 -17.84
C GLY A 90 0.28 -9.95 -16.48
N GLY A 91 1.07 -10.29 -15.48
CA GLY A 91 0.61 -10.44 -14.12
C GLY A 91 1.55 -9.80 -13.11
N ALA A 92 1.06 -9.72 -11.89
CA ALA A 92 1.84 -9.25 -10.77
C ALA A 92 1.42 -10.01 -9.52
N ASP A 93 2.41 -10.41 -8.73
CA ASP A 93 2.18 -11.07 -7.46
C ASP A 93 2.90 -10.31 -6.38
N MET A 94 2.35 -10.33 -5.18
CA MET A 94 2.91 -9.61 -4.06
C MET A 94 2.76 -10.45 -2.80
N VAL A 95 3.80 -10.46 -1.99
CA VAL A 95 3.74 -11.00 -0.63
C VAL A 95 4.19 -9.91 0.30
N MET A 96 3.36 -9.58 1.27
CA MET A 96 3.66 -8.54 2.24
C MET A 96 3.61 -9.13 3.63
N LYS A 97 4.62 -8.81 4.44
CA LYS A 97 4.68 -9.21 5.84
C LYS A 97 4.85 -7.96 6.69
N GLY A 98 4.06 -7.87 7.74
CA GLY A 98 4.10 -6.73 8.63
C GLY A 98 4.25 -7.16 10.08
N VAL A 99 5.01 -6.38 10.84
CA VAL A 99 5.21 -6.58 12.27
C VAL A 99 5.06 -5.23 12.96
N LEU A 100 4.22 -5.18 13.97
CA LEU A 100 4.01 -3.99 14.77
C LEU A 100 4.55 -4.20 16.17
N SER A 101 5.18 -3.18 16.73
CA SER A 101 5.67 -3.22 18.10
C SER A 101 5.53 -1.83 18.72
N GLU A 102 5.35 -1.80 20.04
CA GLU A 102 5.31 -0.54 20.77
C GLU A 102 6.70 0.07 20.81
N LYS A 103 6.78 1.38 20.56
CA LYS A 103 8.05 2.06 20.60
C LYS A 103 7.83 3.56 20.80
N ASP A 104 8.54 4.14 21.76
CA ASP A 104 8.54 5.58 22.00
C ASP A 104 7.14 6.18 22.14
N GLY A 105 6.28 5.50 22.88
CA GLY A 105 4.92 5.97 23.12
C GLY A 105 3.96 5.78 21.97
N GLY A 106 4.40 5.14 20.91
CA GLY A 106 3.58 4.86 19.75
C GLY A 106 3.83 3.47 19.22
N THR A 107 3.80 3.33 17.90
CA THR A 107 3.94 2.04 17.23
C THR A 107 5.00 2.12 16.15
N GLU A 108 5.91 1.17 16.15
CA GLU A 108 6.81 0.95 15.03
C GLU A 108 6.22 -0.12 14.13
N VAL A 109 6.15 0.18 12.84
CA VAL A 109 5.64 -0.74 11.84
C VAL A 109 6.79 -1.10 10.91
N ASN A 110 7.07 -2.39 10.81
CA ASN A 110 8.06 -2.90 9.86
C ASN A 110 7.33 -3.72 8.82
N VAL A 111 7.49 -3.35 7.55
CA VAL A 111 6.82 -4.04 6.44
C VAL A 111 7.83 -4.43 5.40
N THR A 112 7.75 -5.68 4.97
CA THR A 112 8.54 -6.20 3.87
C THR A 112 7.58 -6.62 2.77
N MET A 113 7.87 -6.22 1.54
CA MET A 113 7.03 -6.55 0.40
C MET A 113 7.89 -7.10 -0.72
N ASP A 114 7.53 -8.28 -1.20
CA ASP A 114 8.16 -8.88 -2.38
C ASP A 114 7.17 -8.81 -3.52
N VAL A 115 7.63 -8.28 -4.65
CA VAL A 115 6.79 -8.10 -5.83
C VAL A 115 7.41 -8.84 -7.00
N SER A 116 6.58 -9.58 -7.72
CA SER A 116 6.98 -10.29 -8.93
C SER A 116 6.08 -9.82 -10.07
N VAL A 117 6.68 -9.41 -11.16
CA VAL A 117 5.95 -8.84 -12.29
C VAL A 117 6.34 -9.57 -13.56
N THR A 118 5.34 -9.86 -14.39
CA THR A 118 5.56 -10.46 -15.72
C THR A 118 4.88 -9.60 -16.78
N GLY A 119 5.24 -9.82 -18.03
CA GLY A 119 4.60 -9.16 -19.16
C GLY A 119 5.13 -7.75 -19.39
N MET A 120 4.23 -6.85 -19.76
CA MET A 120 4.62 -5.51 -20.20
C MET A 120 5.44 -4.74 -19.18
N LEU A 121 5.00 -4.72 -17.93
CA LEU A 121 5.72 -3.96 -16.91
C LEU A 121 7.11 -4.50 -16.65
N ALA A 122 7.31 -5.82 -16.80
CA ALA A 122 8.62 -6.40 -16.57
C ALA A 122 9.66 -5.89 -17.58
N GLN A 123 9.20 -5.42 -18.73
CA GLN A 123 10.11 -4.89 -19.76
C GLN A 123 10.76 -3.58 -19.35
N PHE A 124 10.20 -2.88 -18.40
CA PHE A 124 10.79 -1.62 -17.93
C PHE A 124 11.99 -1.82 -17.00
N GLY A 125 12.21 -3.06 -16.56
CA GLY A 125 13.38 -3.37 -15.74
C GLY A 125 13.12 -3.27 -14.24
N SER A 126 13.95 -3.97 -13.48
CA SER A 126 13.79 -4.04 -12.03
C SER A 126 13.94 -2.68 -11.36
N ARG A 127 14.78 -1.81 -11.94
CA ARG A 127 14.99 -0.49 -11.35
C ARG A 127 13.71 0.34 -11.35
N LEU A 128 13.00 0.37 -12.49
CA LEU A 128 11.76 1.12 -12.55
C LEU A 128 10.70 0.51 -11.65
N ILE A 129 10.57 -0.81 -11.64
CA ILE A 129 9.61 -1.49 -10.78
C ILE A 129 9.90 -1.21 -9.31
N ASN A 130 11.19 -1.21 -8.95
CA ASN A 130 11.57 -0.90 -7.58
C ASN A 130 11.23 0.55 -7.23
N ASP A 131 11.54 1.49 -8.12
CA ASP A 131 11.27 2.91 -7.89
C ASP A 131 9.78 3.17 -7.71
N VAL A 132 8.95 2.57 -8.57
CA VAL A 132 7.50 2.73 -8.47
C VAL A 132 6.97 2.09 -7.20
N SER A 133 7.46 0.91 -6.86
CA SER A 133 7.05 0.23 -5.63
C SER A 133 7.36 1.06 -4.40
N ASN A 134 8.54 1.68 -4.39
CA ASN A 134 8.91 2.56 -3.28
C ASN A 134 8.01 3.80 -3.21
N GLN A 135 7.70 4.40 -4.34
CA GLN A 135 6.83 5.58 -4.37
C GLN A 135 5.42 5.25 -3.88
N VAL A 136 4.88 4.14 -4.34
CA VAL A 136 3.55 3.70 -3.90
C VAL A 136 3.57 3.44 -2.40
N PHE A 137 4.62 2.80 -1.92
CA PHE A 137 4.71 2.48 -0.50
C PHE A 137 4.85 3.73 0.34
N ASP A 138 5.70 4.67 -0.08
CA ASP A 138 5.87 5.94 0.65
C ASP A 138 4.56 6.72 0.69
N GLN A 139 3.81 6.73 -0.40
CA GLN A 139 2.51 7.37 -0.45
C GLN A 139 1.52 6.65 0.48
N PHE A 140 1.57 5.34 0.50
CA PHE A 140 0.75 4.56 1.41
C PHE A 140 1.04 4.95 2.87
N ILE A 141 2.30 5.05 3.24
CA ILE A 141 2.68 5.41 4.60
C ILE A 141 2.13 6.78 4.97
N ALA A 142 2.29 7.76 4.07
CA ALA A 142 1.79 9.10 4.31
C ALA A 142 0.28 9.11 4.48
N ASN A 143 -0.42 8.39 3.62
CA ASN A 143 -1.87 8.30 3.67
C ASN A 143 -2.35 7.59 4.94
N PHE A 144 -1.66 6.53 5.32
CA PHE A 144 -2.02 5.77 6.51
C PHE A 144 -1.87 6.62 7.76
N LYS A 145 -0.78 7.36 7.86
CA LYS A 145 -0.57 8.27 8.98
C LYS A 145 -1.64 9.34 9.02
N ALA A 146 -1.99 9.89 7.87
CA ALA A 146 -3.02 10.92 7.79
C ALA A 146 -4.38 10.36 8.21
N GLN A 147 -4.70 9.15 7.78
CA GLN A 147 -5.95 8.51 8.15
C GLN A 147 -6.04 8.28 9.65
N LEU A 148 -4.97 7.81 10.26
CA LEU A 148 -4.94 7.59 11.71
C LEU A 148 -5.07 8.90 12.50
N ALA A 149 -4.60 9.99 11.92
CA ALA A 149 -4.71 11.30 12.54
C ALA A 149 -6.05 11.98 12.25
N GLY A 150 -6.93 11.32 11.51
CA GLY A 150 -8.24 11.87 11.15
C GLY A 150 -8.19 12.79 9.94
N GLY A 151 -7.10 12.80 9.18
CA GLY A 151 -6.96 13.64 8.02
C GLY A 151 -7.47 12.96 6.74
N GLU A 152 -7.35 13.71 5.65
CA GLU A 152 -7.74 13.22 4.34
C GLU A 152 -6.66 12.35 3.72
N VAL A 153 -7.11 11.41 2.91
CA VAL A 153 -6.22 10.48 2.22
C VAL A 153 -6.14 10.87 0.75
N ASP A 154 -4.92 10.84 0.21
CA ASP A 154 -4.72 11.11 -1.21
C ASP A 154 -4.66 9.78 -1.97
N SER A 155 -5.56 9.62 -2.92
CA SER A 155 -5.70 8.38 -3.67
C SER A 155 -4.87 8.34 -4.94
N LYS A 156 -4.07 9.37 -5.20
CA LYS A 156 -3.27 9.44 -6.42
C LYS A 156 -1.79 9.33 -6.11
N ILE A 157 -1.06 8.68 -7.00
CA ILE A 157 0.39 8.64 -6.90
C ILE A 157 0.94 10.03 -7.17
N LYS A 158 1.81 10.49 -6.31
CA LYS A 158 2.44 11.78 -6.45
C LYS A 158 3.88 11.62 -6.82
N THR A 159 4.21 12.04 -8.03
CA THR A 159 5.57 11.95 -8.52
C THR A 159 6.04 13.34 -8.88
N GLY A 160 7.27 13.64 -8.56
CA GLY A 160 7.90 14.89 -8.96
C GLY A 160 7.41 16.12 -8.23
N SER A 161 6.17 16.18 -7.86
CA SER A 161 5.63 17.34 -7.17
C SER A 161 5.20 17.02 -5.75
N MET A 162 5.83 16.04 -5.17
CA MET A 162 5.49 15.62 -3.81
C MET A 162 5.54 16.79 -2.85
N VAL A 163 6.56 17.62 -2.98
CA VAL A 163 6.73 18.74 -2.08
C VAL A 163 5.54 19.69 -2.16
N GLY A 164 5.20 20.08 -3.37
CA GLY A 164 4.07 20.96 -3.57
C GLY A 164 2.78 20.38 -3.04
N THR A 165 2.63 19.08 -3.22
CA THR A 165 1.44 18.40 -2.75
C THR A 165 1.41 18.34 -1.23
N ALA A 166 2.53 18.06 -0.62
CA ALA A 166 2.62 18.03 0.83
C ALA A 166 2.23 19.38 1.43
N ILE A 167 2.72 20.44 0.83
CA ILE A 167 2.37 21.78 1.28
C ILE A 167 0.87 22.01 1.13
N LYS A 168 0.33 21.63 -0.01
CA LYS A 168 -1.07 21.80 -0.24
C LYS A 168 -1.91 21.02 0.77
N SER A 169 -1.48 19.82 1.09
CA SER A 169 -2.18 19.02 2.08
C SER A 169 -2.17 19.69 3.44
N LEU A 170 -1.05 20.24 3.81
CA LEU A 170 -0.94 20.92 5.09
C LEU A 170 -1.91 22.09 5.15
N PHE A 171 -1.97 22.87 4.11
CA PHE A 171 -2.89 24.00 4.07
C PHE A 171 -4.31 23.55 4.01
N GLY A 172 -4.58 22.58 3.17
CA GLY A 172 -5.91 22.04 3.04
C GLY A 172 -6.42 21.47 4.34
N GLY A 173 -5.57 20.69 5.00
CA GLY A 173 -5.95 20.11 6.27
C GLY A 173 -6.13 21.16 7.34
N ASN A 174 -5.33 22.17 7.29
CA ASN A 174 -5.39 23.23 8.30
C ASN A 174 -6.66 24.02 8.27
N LYS A 175 -7.22 24.12 7.12
CA LYS A 175 -8.44 24.86 6.98
C LYS A 175 -9.63 24.21 7.58
N SER A 176 -9.45 22.97 7.79
CA SER A 176 -10.52 22.19 8.37
C SER A 176 -10.98 22.79 9.66
#